data_0a37671808070f294953bb7181659aa9
#
_entry.id   0a37671808070f294953bb7181659aa9
#
_cell.length_a   1.000
_cell.length_b   1.000
_cell.length_c   1.000
_cell.angle_alpha   90.00
_cell.angle_beta   90.00
_cell.angle_gamma   90.00
#
_symmetry.space_group_name_H-M   'P 1'
#
loop_
_entity.id
_entity.type
_entity.pdbx_description
1 polymer ?
#
loop_
_entity_poly.entity_id
_entity_poly.type
_entity_poly.pdbx_seq_one_letter_code
_entity_poly.pdbx_strand_id
1 'polypeptide(L)'
;MERISNRQHQIIEYLLKNGKTKCHNISLSLEVSDKTIRNEIKNINSILKLPLIASDRNGFVIMDEYINTAIQLIKQSLFDENSQLLYHLLLNHSPELFYEISDYFCISPSSLQMKIKNLNQMITSYSLEIVRRDGRLILEGGAYNKHKLFLDLIYSDTEYSFSDLNAYSEYFNSIDISKANFVIKNAISEHGYYISSYYENNLIINILTIISLYASEPVKTRAYNESIPEVQIATTIVNQLVNDELYHDNLINMITYSLVGVIKSKENQTSCTKPYAQTFVSDLFDIVQSCFHHYGINADPHAFLHVFADHVYELIIRLRNGNYATVPHNISIKSSCFYVYDVAVYLCQKLNQKYNIQVPDNEISLIAIHIGFAIESAFSARGRVNLYLYTGQYPLIDTYITEEIIRNFSDMIEIHKIKNLNSLSNHTSNIDLLITTQPYFQNNIYQYCQISPLLTDSDKNKVNHSISKALENQQKKEFNTIIREYFDEELFFIDTTKDNREDVLHFLCNKMEEQQIVDNSFLESVFYRESLSPTCFMNSF
;
A
#
# COMPACT_ATOMS: atom_id res chain seq x y z
N MET A 1 -13.14 -27.14 -19.18
CA MET A 1 -13.98 -25.97 -19.51
C MET A 1 -13.34 -25.26 -20.69
N GLU A 2 -14.13 -24.96 -21.75
CA GLU A 2 -13.61 -24.12 -22.85
C GLU A 2 -13.24 -22.75 -22.29
N ARG A 3 -12.01 -22.29 -22.54
CA ARG A 3 -11.50 -21.02 -22.01
C ARG A 3 -12.12 -19.83 -22.73
N ILE A 4 -12.48 -18.82 -21.97
CA ILE A 4 -12.92 -17.52 -22.49
C ILE A 4 -11.69 -16.77 -23.03
N SER A 5 -11.83 -16.12 -24.20
CA SER A 5 -10.73 -15.36 -24.84
C SER A 5 -10.43 -14.06 -24.08
N ASN A 6 -9.24 -13.49 -24.25
CA ASN A 6 -8.85 -12.22 -23.64
C ASN A 6 -9.84 -11.08 -23.95
N ARG A 7 -10.33 -10.99 -25.20
CA ARG A 7 -11.37 -10.03 -25.58
C ARG A 7 -12.68 -10.23 -24.85
N GLN A 8 -13.08 -11.50 -24.62
CA GLN A 8 -14.29 -11.83 -23.87
C GLN A 8 -14.18 -11.42 -22.41
N HIS A 9 -12.99 -11.55 -21.81
CA HIS A 9 -12.71 -11.03 -20.47
C HIS A 9 -12.82 -9.51 -20.40
N GLN A 10 -12.22 -8.80 -21.34
CA GLN A 10 -12.32 -7.34 -21.42
C GLN A 10 -13.78 -6.85 -21.53
N ILE A 11 -14.64 -7.59 -22.24
CA ILE A 11 -16.06 -7.27 -22.32
C ILE A 11 -16.74 -7.45 -20.95
N ILE A 12 -16.46 -8.55 -20.25
CA ILE A 12 -17.02 -8.82 -18.91
C ILE A 12 -16.54 -7.76 -17.91
N GLU A 13 -15.26 -7.46 -17.89
CA GLU A 13 -14.67 -6.43 -17.06
C GLU A 13 -15.29 -5.05 -17.30
N TYR A 14 -15.42 -4.66 -18.57
CA TYR A 14 -16.05 -3.41 -18.96
C TYR A 14 -17.50 -3.30 -18.43
N LEU A 15 -18.28 -4.39 -18.53
CA LEU A 15 -19.65 -4.44 -18.05
C LEU A 15 -19.76 -4.45 -16.52
N LEU A 16 -18.83 -5.09 -15.81
CA LEU A 16 -18.76 -5.03 -14.35
C LEU A 16 -18.47 -3.62 -13.85
N LYS A 17 -17.55 -2.92 -14.52
CA LYS A 17 -17.12 -1.56 -14.14
C LYS A 17 -18.17 -0.50 -14.46
N ASN A 18 -18.83 -0.60 -15.62
CA ASN A 18 -19.71 0.45 -16.14
C ASN A 18 -21.20 0.13 -16.02
N GLY A 19 -21.54 -1.08 -15.55
CA GLY A 19 -22.93 -1.55 -15.48
C GLY A 19 -23.58 -1.65 -16.87
N LYS A 20 -24.88 -1.41 -16.94
CA LYS A 20 -25.66 -1.50 -18.17
C LYS A 20 -25.19 -0.50 -19.22
N THR A 21 -24.72 -0.99 -20.38
CA THR A 21 -24.03 -0.16 -21.38
C THR A 21 -24.43 -0.53 -22.80
N LYS A 22 -24.53 0.46 -23.69
CA LYS A 22 -24.83 0.27 -25.12
C LYS A 22 -23.65 -0.39 -25.85
N CYS A 23 -23.95 -1.23 -26.84
CA CYS A 23 -22.96 -1.93 -27.67
C CYS A 23 -21.87 -0.99 -28.23
N HIS A 24 -22.28 0.17 -28.70
CA HIS A 24 -21.39 1.18 -29.28
C HIS A 24 -20.31 1.69 -28.28
N ASN A 25 -20.64 1.82 -27.01
CA ASN A 25 -19.67 2.26 -25.99
C ASN A 25 -18.60 1.18 -25.73
N ILE A 26 -19.03 -0.10 -25.70
CA ILE A 26 -18.11 -1.23 -25.56
C ILE A 26 -17.21 -1.33 -26.80
N SER A 27 -17.79 -1.18 -27.99
CA SER A 27 -17.04 -1.25 -29.25
C SER A 27 -15.99 -0.14 -29.39
N LEU A 28 -16.31 1.07 -28.94
CA LEU A 28 -15.35 2.19 -28.89
C LEU A 28 -14.21 1.93 -27.90
N SER A 29 -14.54 1.45 -26.70
CA SER A 29 -13.53 1.19 -25.66
C SER A 29 -12.56 0.06 -26.03
N LEU A 30 -13.03 -0.95 -26.78
CA LEU A 30 -12.22 -2.10 -27.17
C LEU A 30 -11.71 -2.02 -28.63
N GLU A 31 -11.92 -0.90 -29.31
CA GLU A 31 -11.50 -0.64 -30.70
C GLU A 31 -11.95 -1.72 -31.71
N VAL A 32 -13.17 -2.24 -31.54
CA VAL A 32 -13.75 -3.29 -32.40
C VAL A 32 -15.14 -2.90 -32.90
N SER A 33 -15.66 -3.64 -33.90
CA SER A 33 -17.00 -3.38 -34.42
C SER A 33 -18.12 -3.84 -33.46
N ASP A 34 -19.27 -3.15 -33.50
CA ASP A 34 -20.49 -3.55 -32.78
C ASP A 34 -20.89 -5.00 -33.08
N LYS A 35 -20.68 -5.47 -34.33
CA LYS A 35 -20.93 -6.82 -34.74
C LYS A 35 -20.04 -7.82 -34.01
N THR A 36 -18.77 -7.46 -33.81
CA THR A 36 -17.80 -8.26 -33.05
C THR A 36 -18.25 -8.39 -31.59
N ILE A 37 -18.60 -7.29 -30.92
CA ILE A 37 -19.09 -7.30 -29.54
C ILE A 37 -20.32 -8.23 -29.39
N ARG A 38 -21.30 -8.12 -30.28
CA ARG A 38 -22.52 -8.97 -30.25
C ARG A 38 -22.19 -10.45 -30.39
N ASN A 39 -21.23 -10.79 -31.25
CA ASN A 39 -20.80 -12.17 -31.45
C ASN A 39 -20.05 -12.69 -30.24
N GLU A 40 -19.15 -11.90 -29.69
CA GLU A 40 -18.40 -12.29 -28.47
C GLU A 40 -19.31 -12.50 -27.27
N ILE A 41 -20.31 -11.64 -27.05
CA ILE A 41 -21.30 -11.82 -25.98
C ILE A 41 -22.12 -13.11 -26.15
N LYS A 42 -22.51 -13.44 -27.38
CA LYS A 42 -23.18 -14.74 -27.66
C LYS A 42 -22.27 -15.92 -27.36
N ASN A 43 -20.99 -15.80 -27.75
CA ASN A 43 -20.00 -16.84 -27.49
C ASN A 43 -19.75 -17.01 -25.98
N ILE A 44 -19.62 -15.91 -25.20
CA ILE A 44 -19.49 -15.96 -23.74
C ILE A 44 -20.63 -16.79 -23.13
N ASN A 45 -21.87 -16.43 -23.40
CA ASN A 45 -23.02 -17.12 -22.85
C ASN A 45 -23.09 -18.60 -23.30
N SER A 46 -22.66 -18.89 -24.55
CA SER A 46 -22.62 -20.25 -25.09
C SER A 46 -21.54 -21.12 -24.42
N ILE A 47 -20.32 -20.60 -24.27
CA ILE A 47 -19.18 -21.28 -23.64
C ILE A 47 -19.49 -21.60 -22.18
N LEU A 48 -20.05 -20.64 -21.48
CA LEU A 48 -20.38 -20.78 -20.05
C LEU A 48 -21.65 -21.61 -19.82
N LYS A 49 -22.45 -21.82 -20.87
CA LYS A 49 -23.80 -22.43 -20.78
C LYS A 49 -24.71 -21.73 -19.77
N LEU A 50 -24.48 -20.43 -19.58
CA LEU A 50 -25.17 -19.54 -18.65
C LEU A 50 -25.52 -18.23 -19.36
N PRO A 51 -26.67 -17.60 -19.09
CA PRO A 51 -27.01 -16.30 -19.64
C PRO A 51 -26.32 -15.17 -18.83
N LEU A 52 -24.97 -15.22 -18.73
CA LEU A 52 -24.18 -14.28 -17.94
C LEU A 52 -24.47 -12.83 -18.33
N ILE A 53 -24.52 -12.53 -19.61
CA ILE A 53 -24.76 -11.20 -20.15
C ILE A 53 -26.13 -11.15 -20.81
N ALA A 54 -27.04 -10.38 -20.23
CA ALA A 54 -28.35 -10.10 -20.80
C ALA A 54 -28.30 -8.90 -21.76
N SER A 55 -29.17 -8.91 -22.75
CA SER A 55 -29.36 -7.80 -23.71
C SER A 55 -30.79 -7.34 -23.78
N ASP A 56 -30.98 -6.01 -23.73
CA ASP A 56 -32.29 -5.41 -24.01
C ASP A 56 -32.16 -4.19 -24.96
N ARG A 57 -33.25 -3.43 -25.12
CA ARG A 57 -33.28 -2.24 -26.01
C ARG A 57 -32.28 -1.15 -25.56
N ASN A 58 -31.82 -1.16 -24.30
CA ASN A 58 -30.96 -0.16 -23.68
C ASN A 58 -29.48 -0.59 -23.62
N GLY A 59 -29.13 -1.83 -23.96
CA GLY A 59 -27.75 -2.31 -24.02
C GLY A 59 -27.54 -3.71 -23.42
N PHE A 60 -26.32 -3.95 -23.01
CA PHE A 60 -25.84 -5.18 -22.36
C PHE A 60 -25.60 -4.95 -20.87
N VAL A 61 -25.88 -5.95 -20.06
CA VAL A 61 -25.64 -5.94 -18.61
C VAL A 61 -25.35 -7.34 -18.11
N ILE A 62 -24.49 -7.46 -17.11
CA ILE A 62 -24.32 -8.73 -16.39
C ILE A 62 -25.52 -8.92 -15.48
N MET A 63 -26.12 -10.11 -15.50
CA MET A 63 -27.26 -10.41 -14.64
C MET A 63 -26.84 -10.48 -13.19
N ASP A 64 -27.63 -9.89 -12.29
CA ASP A 64 -27.29 -9.76 -10.85
C ASP A 64 -26.98 -11.13 -10.21
N GLU A 65 -27.69 -12.18 -10.58
CA GLU A 65 -27.47 -13.55 -10.12
C GLU A 65 -26.11 -14.15 -10.52
N TYR A 66 -25.44 -13.59 -11.56
CA TYR A 66 -24.15 -14.05 -12.07
C TYR A 66 -23.01 -13.06 -11.86
N ILE A 67 -23.18 -12.00 -11.09
CA ILE A 67 -22.12 -11.02 -10.81
C ILE A 67 -20.91 -11.71 -10.17
N ASN A 68 -21.13 -12.58 -9.19
CA ASN A 68 -20.05 -13.34 -8.55
C ASN A 68 -19.32 -14.26 -9.53
N THR A 69 -20.06 -14.90 -10.44
CA THR A 69 -19.48 -15.73 -11.51
C THR A 69 -18.65 -14.88 -12.48
N ALA A 70 -19.14 -13.70 -12.86
CA ALA A 70 -18.40 -12.75 -13.69
C ALA A 70 -17.11 -12.28 -13.03
N ILE A 71 -17.15 -11.97 -11.74
CA ILE A 71 -15.96 -11.61 -10.94
C ILE A 71 -14.97 -12.77 -10.89
N GLN A 72 -15.43 -14.00 -10.68
CA GLN A 72 -14.56 -15.18 -10.69
C GLN A 72 -13.91 -15.42 -12.06
N LEU A 73 -14.67 -15.23 -13.17
CA LEU A 73 -14.12 -15.36 -14.51
C LEU A 73 -13.04 -14.33 -14.81
N ILE A 74 -13.22 -13.10 -14.38
CA ILE A 74 -12.18 -12.06 -14.51
C ILE A 74 -10.98 -12.43 -13.65
N LYS A 75 -11.17 -12.85 -12.40
CA LYS A 75 -10.09 -13.32 -11.53
C LYS A 75 -9.30 -14.50 -12.14
N GLN A 76 -9.98 -15.43 -12.81
CA GLN A 76 -9.30 -16.55 -13.54
C GLN A 76 -8.51 -16.09 -14.77
N SER A 77 -8.79 -14.90 -15.34
CA SER A 77 -8.09 -14.37 -16.50
C SER A 77 -6.97 -13.38 -16.16
N LEU A 78 -6.92 -12.92 -14.91
CA LEU A 78 -5.91 -11.96 -14.45
C LEU A 78 -4.48 -12.53 -14.43
N PHE A 79 -4.32 -13.84 -14.59
CA PHE A 79 -3.02 -14.38 -14.94
C PHE A 79 -2.64 -13.92 -16.36
N ASP A 80 -1.86 -12.86 -16.46
CA ASP A 80 -1.05 -12.62 -17.65
C ASP A 80 -0.39 -13.95 -18.05
N GLU A 81 -0.44 -14.27 -19.34
CA GLU A 81 0.17 -15.49 -19.87
C GLU A 81 1.64 -15.67 -19.45
N ASN A 82 2.32 -14.59 -19.08
CA ASN A 82 3.71 -14.58 -18.59
C ASN A 82 3.77 -15.09 -17.14
N SER A 83 2.91 -14.61 -16.29
CA SER A 83 2.81 -15.05 -14.89
C SER A 83 2.45 -16.53 -14.79
N GLN A 84 1.60 -17.03 -15.68
CA GLN A 84 1.26 -18.47 -15.74
C GLN A 84 2.47 -19.37 -16.04
N LEU A 85 3.32 -18.95 -16.96
CA LEU A 85 4.52 -19.73 -17.28
C LEU A 85 5.53 -19.69 -16.13
N LEU A 86 5.75 -18.54 -15.50
CA LEU A 86 6.61 -18.42 -14.33
C LEU A 86 6.10 -19.27 -13.16
N TYR A 87 4.79 -19.19 -12.90
CA TYR A 87 4.14 -19.96 -11.86
C TYR A 87 4.29 -21.48 -12.10
N HIS A 88 4.09 -21.92 -13.34
CA HIS A 88 4.29 -23.31 -13.73
C HIS A 88 5.72 -23.78 -13.49
N LEU A 89 6.72 -22.97 -13.89
CA LEU A 89 8.14 -23.29 -13.71
C LEU A 89 8.58 -23.25 -12.25
N LEU A 90 7.94 -22.44 -11.41
CA LEU A 90 8.22 -22.36 -9.98
C LEU A 90 7.70 -23.56 -9.21
N LEU A 91 6.51 -24.06 -9.54
CA LEU A 91 5.87 -25.18 -8.84
C LEU A 91 6.26 -26.54 -9.40
N ASN A 92 6.78 -26.59 -10.62
CA ASN A 92 7.17 -27.85 -11.23
C ASN A 92 8.59 -28.22 -10.83
N HIS A 93 8.72 -29.13 -9.88
CA HIS A 93 9.99 -29.56 -9.30
C HIS A 93 10.83 -30.42 -10.27
N SER A 94 10.23 -30.96 -11.36
CA SER A 94 10.94 -31.73 -12.37
C SER A 94 11.08 -30.93 -13.66
N PRO A 95 12.30 -30.81 -14.23
CA PRO A 95 12.49 -30.13 -15.49
C PRO A 95 11.68 -30.81 -16.62
N GLU A 96 10.81 -30.06 -17.29
CA GLU A 96 9.97 -30.52 -18.41
C GLU A 96 10.61 -30.23 -19.76
N LEU A 97 10.28 -31.05 -20.74
CA LEU A 97 10.75 -30.82 -22.11
C LEU A 97 10.13 -29.54 -22.69
N PHE A 98 10.93 -28.77 -23.39
CA PHE A 98 10.52 -27.53 -24.03
C PHE A 98 9.25 -27.67 -24.88
N TYR A 99 9.12 -28.80 -25.60
CA TYR A 99 7.95 -29.06 -26.44
C TYR A 99 6.71 -29.44 -25.61
N GLU A 100 6.88 -30.13 -24.48
CA GLU A 100 5.78 -30.45 -23.56
C GLU A 100 5.17 -29.17 -22.98
N ILE A 101 6.01 -28.21 -22.60
CA ILE A 101 5.55 -26.89 -22.13
C ILE A 101 4.87 -26.12 -23.26
N SER A 102 5.42 -26.15 -24.48
CA SER A 102 4.78 -25.55 -25.67
C SER A 102 3.38 -26.11 -25.91
N ASP A 103 3.21 -27.41 -25.82
CA ASP A 103 1.92 -28.10 -25.99
C ASP A 103 0.98 -27.80 -24.82
N TYR A 104 1.47 -27.80 -23.58
CA TYR A 104 0.70 -27.49 -22.37
C TYR A 104 0.06 -26.10 -22.45
N PHE A 105 0.83 -25.09 -22.87
CA PHE A 105 0.33 -23.72 -23.03
C PHE A 105 -0.33 -23.44 -24.38
N CYS A 106 -0.43 -24.45 -25.27
CA CYS A 106 -1.00 -24.29 -26.61
C CYS A 106 -0.36 -23.17 -27.44
N ILE A 107 0.94 -22.96 -27.30
CA ILE A 107 1.70 -21.94 -28.04
C ILE A 107 2.76 -22.58 -28.92
N SER A 108 3.14 -21.90 -30.03
CA SER A 108 4.21 -22.43 -30.90
C SER A 108 5.57 -22.41 -30.20
N PRO A 109 6.49 -23.33 -30.56
CA PRO A 109 7.86 -23.31 -30.03
C PRO A 109 8.58 -21.97 -30.22
N SER A 110 8.35 -21.28 -31.33
CA SER A 110 8.90 -19.94 -31.57
C SER A 110 8.29 -18.87 -30.65
N SER A 111 6.99 -18.95 -30.39
CA SER A 111 6.30 -18.05 -29.44
C SER A 111 6.80 -18.28 -28.00
N LEU A 112 6.97 -19.57 -27.62
CA LEU A 112 7.52 -19.90 -26.30
C LEU A 112 8.95 -19.35 -26.12
N GLN A 113 9.79 -19.47 -27.16
CA GLN A 113 11.16 -18.94 -27.11
C GLN A 113 11.19 -17.42 -26.96
N MET A 114 10.31 -16.70 -27.65
CA MET A 114 10.19 -15.25 -27.52
C MET A 114 9.68 -14.87 -26.12
N LYS A 115 8.69 -15.59 -25.61
CA LYS A 115 8.15 -15.41 -24.26
C LYS A 115 9.22 -15.61 -23.19
N ILE A 116 10.04 -16.67 -23.27
CA ILE A 116 11.16 -16.92 -22.36
C ILE A 116 12.17 -15.76 -22.40
N LYS A 117 12.48 -15.23 -23.58
CA LYS A 117 13.39 -14.08 -23.69
C LYS A 117 12.86 -12.85 -22.95
N ASN A 118 11.56 -12.54 -23.09
CA ASN A 118 10.92 -11.42 -22.40
C ASN A 118 10.88 -11.66 -20.88
N LEU A 119 10.53 -12.88 -20.46
CA LEU A 119 10.50 -13.24 -19.05
C LEU A 119 11.88 -13.14 -18.41
N ASN A 120 12.95 -13.57 -19.09
CA ASN A 120 14.31 -13.44 -18.57
C ASN A 120 14.69 -11.97 -18.33
N GLN A 121 14.23 -11.03 -19.17
CA GLN A 121 14.42 -9.60 -18.91
C GLN A 121 13.70 -9.15 -17.62
N MET A 122 12.48 -9.63 -17.39
CA MET A 122 11.69 -9.28 -16.19
C MET A 122 12.30 -9.86 -14.91
N ILE A 123 12.70 -11.16 -14.94
CA ILE A 123 13.17 -11.87 -13.73
C ILE A 123 14.65 -11.63 -13.42
N THR A 124 15.39 -10.91 -14.28
CA THR A 124 16.79 -10.54 -14.02
C THR A 124 16.93 -9.75 -12.72
N SER A 125 15.96 -8.89 -12.39
CA SER A 125 15.91 -8.15 -11.11
C SER A 125 15.88 -9.05 -9.87
N TYR A 126 15.42 -10.30 -10.01
CA TYR A 126 15.44 -11.33 -8.97
C TYR A 126 16.73 -12.19 -9.01
N SER A 127 17.68 -11.92 -9.90
CA SER A 127 18.83 -12.79 -10.14
C SER A 127 18.40 -14.22 -10.48
N LEU A 128 17.35 -14.36 -11.29
CA LEU A 128 16.82 -15.62 -11.81
C LEU A 128 16.94 -15.64 -13.33
N GLU A 129 17.03 -16.86 -13.90
CA GLU A 129 17.09 -17.07 -15.34
C GLU A 129 16.38 -18.38 -15.74
N ILE A 130 15.57 -18.34 -16.80
CA ILE A 130 15.01 -19.53 -17.44
C ILE A 130 16.01 -19.99 -18.49
N VAL A 131 16.59 -21.16 -18.25
CA VAL A 131 17.59 -21.79 -19.13
C VAL A 131 17.04 -23.07 -19.77
N ARG A 132 17.57 -23.41 -20.95
CA ARG A 132 17.27 -24.67 -21.61
C ARG A 132 18.51 -25.57 -21.56
N ARG A 133 18.41 -26.71 -20.81
CA ARG A 133 19.45 -27.72 -20.73
C ARG A 133 18.89 -29.08 -21.16
N ASP A 134 19.56 -29.77 -22.05
CA ASP A 134 19.16 -31.07 -22.58
C ASP A 134 17.71 -31.12 -23.09
N GLY A 135 17.27 -30.00 -23.71
CA GLY A 135 15.90 -29.85 -24.22
C GLY A 135 14.83 -29.53 -23.17
N ARG A 136 15.19 -29.45 -21.89
CA ARG A 136 14.29 -29.14 -20.75
C ARG A 136 14.43 -27.68 -20.31
N LEU A 137 13.35 -27.10 -19.85
CA LEU A 137 13.35 -25.78 -19.24
C LEU A 137 13.56 -25.88 -17.74
N ILE A 138 14.41 -25.01 -17.21
CA ILE A 138 14.76 -24.94 -15.80
C ILE A 138 14.80 -23.48 -15.39
N LEU A 139 14.14 -23.12 -14.28
CA LEU A 139 14.30 -21.82 -13.64
C LEU A 139 15.50 -21.90 -12.69
N GLU A 140 16.63 -21.30 -13.10
CA GLU A 140 17.86 -21.26 -12.29
C GLU A 140 17.90 -20.02 -11.40
N GLY A 141 18.52 -20.18 -10.21
CA GLY A 141 18.74 -19.14 -9.22
C GLY A 141 18.53 -19.62 -7.80
N GLY A 142 18.76 -18.71 -6.85
CA GLY A 142 18.67 -19.03 -5.42
C GLY A 142 17.24 -19.30 -4.96
N ALA A 143 17.06 -20.22 -4.01
CA ALA A 143 15.77 -20.54 -3.42
C ALA A 143 15.03 -19.30 -2.90
N TYR A 144 15.75 -18.42 -2.21
CA TYR A 144 15.21 -17.16 -1.71
C TYR A 144 14.64 -16.27 -2.83
N ASN A 145 15.32 -16.18 -3.96
CA ASN A 145 14.88 -15.37 -5.11
C ASN A 145 13.65 -15.98 -5.79
N LYS A 146 13.57 -17.31 -5.89
CA LYS A 146 12.38 -18.04 -6.36
C LYS A 146 11.19 -17.77 -5.44
N HIS A 147 11.39 -17.83 -4.12
CA HIS A 147 10.37 -17.53 -3.12
C HIS A 147 9.87 -16.09 -3.24
N LYS A 148 10.77 -15.13 -3.37
CA LYS A 148 10.41 -13.72 -3.57
C LYS A 148 9.60 -13.52 -4.85
N LEU A 149 10.05 -14.08 -5.98
CA LEU A 149 9.31 -14.00 -7.24
C LEU A 149 7.90 -14.59 -7.11
N PHE A 150 7.77 -15.74 -6.44
CA PHE A 150 6.45 -16.37 -6.26
C PHE A 150 5.50 -15.51 -5.44
N LEU A 151 5.97 -14.90 -4.35
CA LEU A 151 5.18 -13.98 -3.54
C LEU A 151 4.76 -12.73 -4.34
N ASP A 152 5.68 -12.14 -5.09
CA ASP A 152 5.39 -10.96 -5.91
C ASP A 152 4.36 -11.28 -7.01
N LEU A 153 4.41 -12.48 -7.61
CA LEU A 153 3.40 -12.95 -8.55
C LEU A 153 2.01 -13.09 -7.89
N ILE A 154 1.94 -13.69 -6.70
CA ILE A 154 0.68 -13.84 -5.95
C ILE A 154 0.10 -12.46 -5.60
N TYR A 155 0.94 -11.55 -5.11
CA TYR A 155 0.48 -10.23 -4.65
C TYR A 155 0.12 -9.28 -5.79
N SER A 156 0.80 -9.36 -6.94
CA SER A 156 0.45 -8.55 -8.12
C SER A 156 -0.92 -8.91 -8.70
N ASP A 157 -1.32 -10.17 -8.53
CA ASP A 157 -2.58 -10.68 -9.06
C ASP A 157 -3.78 -10.44 -8.13
N THR A 158 -3.52 -10.20 -6.84
CA THR A 158 -4.59 -10.09 -5.83
C THR A 158 -4.81 -8.67 -5.32
N GLU A 159 -4.79 -7.66 -6.19
CA GLU A 159 -4.89 -6.23 -5.85
C GLU A 159 -5.94 -5.84 -4.78
N TYR A 160 -6.93 -6.69 -4.48
CA TYR A 160 -8.09 -6.29 -3.65
C TYR A 160 -8.50 -7.24 -2.52
N SER A 161 -7.86 -8.41 -2.30
CA SER A 161 -8.41 -9.40 -1.35
C SER A 161 -7.48 -9.80 -0.21
N PHE A 162 -6.69 -8.87 0.30
CA PHE A 162 -5.75 -9.13 1.40
C PHE A 162 -6.43 -9.56 2.71
N SER A 163 -7.71 -9.31 2.85
CA SER A 163 -8.49 -9.69 4.03
C SER A 163 -9.02 -11.13 4.00
N ASP A 164 -9.06 -11.77 2.81
CA ASP A 164 -9.59 -13.13 2.65
C ASP A 164 -8.52 -14.11 2.15
N LEU A 165 -8.01 -14.94 3.06
CA LEU A 165 -7.05 -16.00 2.72
C LEU A 165 -7.58 -17.00 1.69
N ASN A 166 -8.90 -17.20 1.61
CA ASN A 166 -9.48 -18.15 0.64
C ASN A 166 -9.31 -17.67 -0.81
N ALA A 167 -9.12 -16.36 -1.02
CA ALA A 167 -8.82 -15.83 -2.35
C ALA A 167 -7.51 -16.39 -2.93
N TYR A 168 -6.63 -16.89 -2.07
CA TYR A 168 -5.34 -17.46 -2.46
C TYR A 168 -5.38 -18.97 -2.69
N SER A 169 -6.55 -19.62 -2.55
CA SER A 169 -6.67 -21.09 -2.68
C SER A 169 -6.22 -21.63 -4.04
N GLU A 170 -6.36 -20.85 -5.09
CA GLU A 170 -5.96 -21.25 -6.46
C GLU A 170 -4.43 -21.36 -6.62
N TYR A 171 -3.65 -20.66 -5.75
CA TYR A 171 -2.19 -20.70 -5.78
C TYR A 171 -1.61 -21.88 -4.98
N PHE A 172 -2.40 -22.49 -4.11
CA PHE A 172 -1.95 -23.54 -3.19
C PHE A 172 -2.81 -24.81 -3.33
N ASN A 173 -3.02 -25.27 -4.57
CA ASN A 173 -3.93 -26.38 -4.90
C ASN A 173 -3.69 -27.69 -4.13
N SER A 174 -2.48 -27.91 -3.61
CA SER A 174 -2.12 -29.11 -2.82
C SER A 174 -2.30 -28.92 -1.31
N ILE A 175 -2.65 -27.72 -0.84
CA ILE A 175 -2.69 -27.37 0.59
C ILE A 175 -4.08 -26.81 0.93
N ASP A 176 -4.71 -27.39 1.95
CA ASP A 176 -5.93 -26.82 2.53
C ASP A 176 -5.56 -25.56 3.35
N ILE A 177 -5.87 -24.39 2.81
CA ILE A 177 -5.57 -23.09 3.43
C ILE A 177 -6.27 -22.94 4.79
N SER A 178 -7.50 -23.41 4.92
CA SER A 178 -8.24 -23.31 6.18
C SER A 178 -7.59 -24.15 7.28
N LYS A 179 -7.16 -25.37 6.93
CA LYS A 179 -6.40 -26.23 7.84
C LYS A 179 -5.04 -25.61 8.17
N ALA A 180 -4.33 -25.08 7.19
CA ALA A 180 -3.01 -24.45 7.39
C ALA A 180 -3.10 -23.20 8.28
N ASN A 181 -4.08 -22.34 8.05
CA ASN A 181 -4.36 -21.17 8.88
C ASN A 181 -4.59 -21.58 10.35
N PHE A 182 -5.43 -22.60 10.57
CA PHE A 182 -5.69 -23.12 11.91
C PHE A 182 -4.42 -23.68 12.57
N VAL A 183 -3.66 -24.51 11.88
CA VAL A 183 -2.43 -25.12 12.40
C VAL A 183 -1.39 -24.06 12.76
N ILE A 184 -1.14 -23.09 11.87
CA ILE A 184 -0.14 -22.04 12.08
C ILE A 184 -0.50 -21.19 13.30
N LYS A 185 -1.76 -20.72 13.39
CA LYS A 185 -2.23 -19.91 14.53
C LYS A 185 -2.15 -20.67 15.85
N ASN A 186 -2.56 -21.91 15.85
CA ASN A 186 -2.51 -22.75 17.05
C ASN A 186 -1.07 -22.98 17.50
N ALA A 187 -0.17 -23.38 16.60
CA ALA A 187 1.23 -23.61 16.93
C ALA A 187 1.87 -22.37 17.58
N ILE A 188 1.60 -21.18 17.04
CA ILE A 188 2.10 -19.92 17.59
C ILE A 188 1.49 -19.63 18.97
N SER A 189 0.16 -19.82 19.11
CA SER A 189 -0.54 -19.54 20.37
C SER A 189 -0.18 -20.49 21.49
N GLU A 190 -0.01 -21.78 21.21
CA GLU A 190 0.35 -22.84 22.16
C GLU A 190 1.75 -22.61 22.77
N HIS A 191 2.66 -21.99 22.01
CA HIS A 191 3.99 -21.61 22.50
C HIS A 191 4.01 -20.25 23.22
N GLY A 192 2.85 -19.62 23.47
CA GLY A 192 2.77 -18.35 24.20
C GLY A 192 3.08 -17.12 23.34
N TYR A 193 3.01 -17.26 22.01
CA TYR A 193 3.23 -16.17 21.06
C TYR A 193 1.92 -15.72 20.40
N TYR A 194 1.96 -14.57 19.72
CA TYR A 194 0.88 -14.04 18.88
C TYR A 194 1.45 -13.31 17.67
N ILE A 195 0.60 -13.11 16.68
CA ILE A 195 0.90 -12.32 15.49
C ILE A 195 0.02 -11.08 15.51
N SER A 196 0.55 -9.92 15.14
CA SER A 196 -0.27 -8.76 14.85
C SER A 196 -1.18 -9.07 13.65
N SER A 197 -2.47 -8.71 13.74
CA SER A 197 -3.45 -8.91 12.65
C SER A 197 -2.98 -8.36 11.30
N TYR A 198 -2.11 -7.37 11.34
CA TYR A 198 -1.51 -6.76 10.15
C TYR A 198 -0.56 -7.71 9.39
N TYR A 199 0.17 -8.58 10.10
CA TYR A 199 1.12 -9.52 9.50
C TYR A 199 0.58 -10.94 9.35
N GLU A 200 -0.62 -11.21 9.87
CA GLU A 200 -1.16 -12.56 10.00
C GLU A 200 -1.29 -13.27 8.65
N ASN A 201 -2.05 -12.69 7.74
CA ASN A 201 -2.27 -13.27 6.42
C ASN A 201 -0.97 -13.37 5.61
N ASN A 202 -0.10 -12.38 5.73
CA ASN A 202 1.19 -12.39 5.06
C ASN A 202 2.08 -13.54 5.55
N LEU A 203 2.18 -13.76 6.85
CA LEU A 203 2.95 -14.88 7.40
C LEU A 203 2.39 -16.22 6.93
N ILE A 204 1.07 -16.38 6.92
CA ILE A 204 0.44 -17.62 6.46
C ILE A 204 0.76 -17.89 4.98
N ILE A 205 0.58 -16.88 4.10
CA ILE A 205 0.91 -16.99 2.67
C ILE A 205 2.41 -17.30 2.48
N ASN A 206 3.26 -16.68 3.26
CA ASN A 206 4.70 -16.91 3.22
C ASN A 206 5.05 -18.36 3.56
N ILE A 207 4.49 -18.91 4.65
CA ILE A 207 4.69 -20.30 5.05
C ILE A 207 4.12 -21.26 4.01
N LEU A 208 2.93 -20.98 3.46
CA LEU A 208 2.35 -21.80 2.38
C LEU A 208 3.22 -21.81 1.13
N THR A 209 3.81 -20.67 0.78
CA THR A 209 4.76 -20.56 -0.33
C THR A 209 6.01 -21.40 -0.09
N ILE A 210 6.57 -21.36 1.12
CA ILE A 210 7.72 -22.19 1.49
C ILE A 210 7.39 -23.68 1.34
N ILE A 211 6.26 -24.12 1.87
CA ILE A 211 5.83 -25.52 1.77
C ILE A 211 5.63 -25.90 0.29
N SER A 212 4.95 -25.06 -0.50
CA SER A 212 4.67 -25.35 -1.92
C SER A 212 5.93 -25.45 -2.76
N LEU A 213 6.94 -24.62 -2.50
CA LEU A 213 8.17 -24.58 -3.30
C LEU A 213 9.22 -25.62 -2.87
N TYR A 214 9.24 -26.02 -1.59
CA TYR A 214 10.41 -26.74 -1.04
C TYR A 214 10.08 -28.02 -0.28
N ALA A 215 8.83 -28.47 -0.26
CA ALA A 215 8.48 -29.76 0.34
C ALA A 215 9.10 -30.96 -0.41
N SER A 216 9.53 -30.77 -1.65
CA SER A 216 10.06 -31.83 -2.53
C SER A 216 11.51 -31.56 -3.00
N GLU A 217 12.17 -30.49 -2.55
CA GLU A 217 13.52 -30.12 -3.01
C GLU A 217 14.47 -29.81 -1.84
N PRO A 218 15.75 -30.25 -1.91
CA PRO A 218 16.74 -29.87 -0.92
C PRO A 218 17.14 -28.40 -1.09
N VAL A 219 17.04 -27.63 -0.03
CA VAL A 219 17.50 -26.24 0.02
C VAL A 219 18.64 -26.09 1.01
N LYS A 220 19.75 -25.48 0.58
CA LYS A 220 20.84 -25.14 1.50
C LYS A 220 20.45 -23.95 2.36
N THR A 221 20.04 -24.20 3.60
CA THR A 221 19.73 -23.18 4.59
C THR A 221 20.75 -23.20 5.73
N ARG A 222 20.95 -22.06 6.36
CA ARG A 222 21.73 -21.99 7.61
C ARG A 222 20.82 -22.46 8.75
N ALA A 223 21.28 -23.45 9.51
CA ALA A 223 20.53 -23.95 10.66
C ALA A 223 20.43 -22.89 11.77
N TYR A 224 19.27 -22.80 12.38
CA TYR A 224 19.07 -22.07 13.62
C TYR A 224 19.47 -22.91 14.84
N ASN A 225 19.65 -22.24 15.98
CA ASN A 225 19.78 -22.90 17.27
C ASN A 225 18.43 -23.53 17.64
N GLU A 226 18.39 -24.82 17.87
CA GLU A 226 17.19 -25.59 18.22
C GLU A 226 16.47 -25.10 19.49
N SER A 227 17.17 -24.33 20.33
CA SER A 227 16.61 -23.81 21.59
C SER A 227 15.70 -22.58 21.43
N ILE A 228 15.62 -21.95 20.25
CA ILE A 228 14.75 -20.79 20.07
C ILE A 228 13.29 -21.23 19.83
N PRO A 229 12.30 -20.51 20.40
CA PRO A 229 10.88 -20.88 20.31
C PRO A 229 10.37 -20.97 18.86
N GLU A 230 10.89 -20.15 17.96
CA GLU A 230 10.50 -20.15 16.55
C GLU A 230 10.81 -21.49 15.86
N VAL A 231 11.89 -22.17 16.25
CA VAL A 231 12.21 -23.52 15.73
C VAL A 231 11.17 -24.54 16.20
N GLN A 232 10.74 -24.47 17.47
CA GLN A 232 9.73 -25.38 18.01
C GLN A 232 8.37 -25.16 17.34
N ILE A 233 8.01 -23.91 17.11
CA ILE A 233 6.79 -23.53 16.39
C ILE A 233 6.85 -24.03 14.95
N ALA A 234 7.98 -23.80 14.23
CA ALA A 234 8.17 -24.27 12.87
C ALA A 234 8.09 -25.80 12.78
N THR A 235 8.71 -26.50 13.73
CA THR A 235 8.64 -27.98 13.83
C THR A 235 7.20 -28.45 13.96
N THR A 236 6.42 -27.82 14.84
CA THR A 236 4.99 -28.14 15.01
C THR A 236 4.21 -27.93 13.72
N ILE A 237 4.45 -26.83 13.02
CA ILE A 237 3.78 -26.49 11.73
C ILE A 237 4.13 -27.53 10.67
N VAL A 238 5.41 -27.85 10.48
CA VAL A 238 5.87 -28.81 9.45
C VAL A 238 5.30 -30.19 9.72
N ASN A 239 5.38 -30.69 10.95
CA ASN A 239 4.87 -32.02 11.32
C ASN A 239 3.35 -32.18 11.11
N GLN A 240 2.56 -31.09 11.17
CA GLN A 240 1.12 -31.15 10.97
C GLN A 240 0.67 -30.89 9.53
N LEU A 241 1.48 -30.19 8.73
CA LEU A 241 1.12 -29.81 7.35
C LEU A 241 1.82 -30.64 6.27
N VAL A 242 2.99 -31.22 6.55
CA VAL A 242 3.80 -31.93 5.58
C VAL A 242 3.94 -33.39 5.98
N ASN A 243 3.54 -34.30 5.08
CA ASN A 243 3.56 -35.76 5.33
C ASN A 243 4.90 -36.41 4.99
N ASP A 244 5.71 -35.80 4.09
CA ASP A 244 6.98 -36.35 3.66
C ASP A 244 8.10 -35.81 4.55
N GLU A 245 8.75 -36.69 5.31
CA GLU A 245 9.80 -36.33 6.26
C GLU A 245 11.15 -36.00 5.61
N LEU A 246 11.31 -36.26 4.31
CA LEU A 246 12.61 -36.17 3.63
C LEU A 246 13.27 -34.80 3.70
N TYR A 247 12.46 -33.72 3.71
CA TYR A 247 12.94 -32.33 3.69
C TYR A 247 12.48 -31.50 4.90
N HIS A 248 12.01 -32.14 5.97
CA HIS A 248 11.48 -31.44 7.16
C HIS A 248 12.48 -30.43 7.74
N ASP A 249 13.76 -30.79 7.90
CA ASP A 249 14.78 -29.90 8.48
C ASP A 249 14.95 -28.62 7.65
N ASN A 250 14.89 -28.73 6.32
CA ASN A 250 14.98 -27.57 5.44
C ASN A 250 13.75 -26.65 5.60
N LEU A 251 12.55 -27.23 5.64
CA LEU A 251 11.31 -26.49 5.84
C LEU A 251 11.26 -25.85 7.21
N ILE A 252 11.65 -26.55 8.27
CA ILE A 252 11.73 -26.01 9.63
C ILE A 252 12.64 -24.79 9.65
N ASN A 253 13.82 -24.86 9.07
CA ASN A 253 14.73 -23.73 8.99
C ASN A 253 14.12 -22.54 8.24
N MET A 254 13.52 -22.76 7.06
CA MET A 254 12.92 -21.68 6.26
C MET A 254 11.71 -21.04 6.96
N ILE A 255 10.84 -21.85 7.56
CA ILE A 255 9.69 -21.34 8.32
C ILE A 255 10.18 -20.60 9.56
N THR A 256 11.22 -21.09 10.26
CA THR A 256 11.82 -20.36 11.38
C THR A 256 12.27 -18.96 10.94
N TYR A 257 12.95 -18.83 9.77
CA TYR A 257 13.31 -17.52 9.23
C TYR A 257 12.09 -16.60 9.05
N SER A 258 10.96 -17.15 8.61
CA SER A 258 9.72 -16.38 8.44
C SER A 258 9.06 -15.96 9.75
N LEU A 259 9.23 -16.72 10.81
CA LEU A 259 8.68 -16.42 12.14
C LEU A 259 9.49 -15.37 12.89
N VAL A 260 10.81 -15.39 12.74
CA VAL A 260 11.73 -14.50 13.47
C VAL A 260 11.45 -13.03 13.13
N GLY A 261 11.16 -12.23 14.16
CA GLY A 261 10.81 -10.81 14.04
C GLY A 261 9.38 -10.52 13.60
N VAL A 262 8.53 -11.55 13.44
CA VAL A 262 7.10 -11.41 13.09
C VAL A 262 6.20 -11.80 14.27
N ILE A 263 6.52 -12.90 14.96
CA ILE A 263 5.76 -13.34 16.15
C ILE A 263 6.24 -12.60 17.39
N LYS A 264 5.31 -12.32 18.32
CA LYS A 264 5.55 -11.58 19.56
C LYS A 264 5.18 -12.42 20.75
N SER A 265 6.03 -12.44 21.79
CA SER A 265 5.72 -13.12 23.03
C SER A 265 4.61 -12.41 23.80
N LYS A 266 3.63 -13.17 24.31
CA LYS A 266 2.57 -12.67 25.19
C LYS A 266 3.13 -12.14 26.52
N GLU A 267 4.22 -12.73 27.02
CA GLU A 267 4.87 -12.31 28.26
C GLU A 267 5.54 -10.92 28.13
N ASN A 268 6.04 -10.57 26.95
CA ASN A 268 6.67 -9.26 26.71
C ASN A 268 5.68 -8.09 26.72
N GLN A 269 4.36 -8.33 26.66
CA GLN A 269 3.36 -7.27 26.82
C GLN A 269 3.33 -6.72 28.26
N THR A 270 3.75 -7.52 29.25
CA THR A 270 3.71 -7.19 30.67
C THR A 270 5.09 -6.86 31.26
N SER A 271 6.18 -7.19 30.54
CA SER A 271 7.55 -6.94 31.03
C SER A 271 8.07 -5.59 30.61
N CYS A 272 8.66 -4.84 31.58
CA CYS A 272 9.35 -3.56 31.33
C CYS A 272 10.71 -3.70 30.63
N THR A 273 11.18 -4.92 30.38
CA THR A 273 12.50 -5.17 29.75
C THR A 273 12.35 -5.28 28.24
N LYS A 274 12.88 -4.28 27.52
CA LYS A 274 12.92 -4.28 26.05
C LYS A 274 14.10 -5.13 25.56
N PRO A 275 13.97 -5.81 24.39
CA PRO A 275 15.02 -6.67 23.84
C PRO A 275 16.22 -5.90 23.26
N TYR A 276 16.21 -4.57 23.32
CA TYR A 276 17.24 -3.70 22.78
C TYR A 276 17.81 -2.75 23.84
N ALA A 277 19.07 -2.34 23.63
CA ALA A 277 19.76 -1.43 24.54
C ALA A 277 19.19 0.01 24.48
N GLN A 278 19.31 0.76 25.57
CA GLN A 278 18.92 2.18 25.63
C GLN A 278 19.65 3.03 24.57
N THR A 279 20.87 2.64 24.19
CA THR A 279 21.64 3.29 23.13
C THR A 279 20.94 3.21 21.76
N PHE A 280 20.21 2.12 21.47
CA PHE A 280 19.41 1.99 20.25
C PHE A 280 18.30 3.04 20.18
N VAL A 281 17.63 3.28 21.31
CA VAL A 281 16.54 4.28 21.39
C VAL A 281 17.11 5.69 21.22
N SER A 282 18.29 5.97 21.81
CA SER A 282 18.98 7.26 21.64
C SER A 282 19.40 7.49 20.20
N ASP A 283 20.02 6.51 19.56
CA ASP A 283 20.39 6.58 18.13
C ASP A 283 19.18 6.84 17.24
N LEU A 284 18.07 6.15 17.52
CA LEU A 284 16.83 6.31 16.76
C LEU A 284 16.20 7.70 16.98
N PHE A 285 16.25 8.20 18.21
CA PHE A 285 15.82 9.57 18.53
C PHE A 285 16.59 10.60 17.69
N ASP A 286 17.92 10.51 17.65
CA ASP A 286 18.77 11.43 16.90
C ASP A 286 18.47 11.39 15.40
N ILE A 287 18.21 10.18 14.84
CA ILE A 287 17.83 10.01 13.43
C ILE A 287 16.48 10.68 13.15
N VAL A 288 15.47 10.43 13.99
CA VAL A 288 14.12 11.01 13.82
C VAL A 288 14.16 12.53 13.99
N GLN A 289 14.88 13.03 15.00
CA GLN A 289 15.01 14.46 15.23
C GLN A 289 15.71 15.17 14.06
N SER A 290 16.80 14.58 13.54
CA SER A 290 17.49 15.10 12.37
C SER A 290 16.58 15.12 11.12
N CYS A 291 15.78 14.08 10.94
CA CYS A 291 14.80 14.01 9.88
C CYS A 291 13.72 15.09 10.00
N PHE A 292 13.15 15.25 11.19
CA PHE A 292 12.13 16.28 11.44
C PHE A 292 12.70 17.69 11.24
N HIS A 293 13.91 17.93 11.69
CA HIS A 293 14.59 19.22 11.47
C HIS A 293 14.80 19.49 9.96
N HIS A 294 15.23 18.48 9.19
CA HIS A 294 15.44 18.59 7.74
C HIS A 294 14.16 19.00 7.00
N TYR A 295 13.00 18.46 7.41
CA TYR A 295 11.70 18.76 6.81
C TYR A 295 10.93 19.91 7.48
N GLY A 296 11.55 20.62 8.44
CA GLY A 296 10.88 21.68 9.19
C GLY A 296 9.69 21.21 10.04
N ILE A 297 9.65 19.92 10.39
CA ILE A 297 8.60 19.32 11.21
C ILE A 297 8.88 19.65 12.68
N ASN A 298 7.96 20.36 13.31
CA ASN A 298 8.05 20.68 14.74
C ASN A 298 7.16 19.73 15.55
N ALA A 299 7.54 18.47 15.59
CA ALA A 299 6.91 17.43 16.40
C ALA A 299 7.91 16.91 17.43
N ASP A 300 7.40 16.48 18.60
CA ASP A 300 8.24 15.85 19.62
C ASP A 300 8.40 14.35 19.28
N PRO A 301 9.63 13.88 18.96
CA PRO A 301 9.85 12.45 18.68
C PRO A 301 9.47 11.55 19.85
N HIS A 302 9.57 12.01 21.10
CA HIS A 302 9.27 11.21 22.29
C HIS A 302 7.83 10.69 22.32
N ALA A 303 6.88 11.41 21.70
CA ALA A 303 5.48 11.05 21.69
C ALA A 303 5.19 9.65 21.08
N PHE A 304 6.00 9.21 20.10
CA PHE A 304 5.79 7.93 19.41
C PHE A 304 7.02 7.00 19.43
N LEU A 305 8.17 7.49 19.92
CA LEU A 305 9.46 6.81 19.82
C LEU A 305 9.45 5.39 20.38
N HIS A 306 8.70 5.12 21.45
CA HIS A 306 8.65 3.78 22.05
C HIS A 306 8.06 2.72 21.11
N VAL A 307 6.92 3.03 20.50
CA VAL A 307 6.24 2.14 19.56
C VAL A 307 7.06 2.02 18.28
N PHE A 308 7.64 3.12 17.85
CA PHE A 308 8.47 3.18 16.66
C PHE A 308 9.78 2.40 16.84
N ALA A 309 10.41 2.45 18.02
CA ALA A 309 11.63 1.69 18.31
C ALA A 309 11.39 0.18 18.28
N ASP A 310 10.26 -0.29 18.80
CA ASP A 310 9.86 -1.70 18.69
C ASP A 310 9.74 -2.11 17.22
N HIS A 311 9.04 -1.32 16.40
CA HIS A 311 8.86 -1.58 14.98
C HIS A 311 10.19 -1.62 14.21
N VAL A 312 11.05 -0.61 14.41
CA VAL A 312 12.36 -0.53 13.72
C VAL A 312 13.29 -1.66 14.16
N TYR A 313 13.30 -2.02 15.44
CA TYR A 313 14.10 -3.15 15.92
C TYR A 313 13.69 -4.47 15.27
N GLU A 314 12.39 -4.76 15.25
CA GLU A 314 11.84 -5.94 14.58
C GLU A 314 12.15 -5.92 13.06
N LEU A 315 12.02 -4.77 12.42
CA LEU A 315 12.37 -4.58 11.01
C LEU A 315 13.84 -4.91 10.74
N ILE A 316 14.76 -4.39 11.56
CA ILE A 316 16.20 -4.68 11.40
C ILE A 316 16.48 -6.18 11.52
N ILE A 317 15.85 -6.85 12.48
CA ILE A 317 15.99 -8.30 12.64
C ILE A 317 15.47 -9.04 11.40
N ARG A 318 14.27 -8.69 10.91
CA ARG A 318 13.70 -9.30 9.70
C ARG A 318 14.64 -9.12 8.50
N LEU A 319 15.10 -7.89 8.25
CA LEU A 319 15.95 -7.60 7.10
C LEU A 319 17.31 -8.31 7.16
N ARG A 320 17.92 -8.40 8.35
CA ARG A 320 19.19 -9.14 8.53
C ARG A 320 19.04 -10.64 8.33
N ASN A 321 17.85 -11.17 8.56
CA ASN A 321 17.53 -12.57 8.32
C ASN A 321 17.01 -12.83 6.90
N GLY A 322 16.96 -11.80 6.03
CA GLY A 322 16.41 -11.93 4.68
C GLY A 322 14.89 -12.11 4.64
N ASN A 323 14.21 -11.83 5.75
CA ASN A 323 12.76 -11.95 5.86
C ASN A 323 12.12 -10.61 5.49
N TYR A 324 11.74 -10.49 4.23
CA TYR A 324 11.02 -9.32 3.74
C TYR A 324 9.53 -9.58 3.93
N ALA A 325 8.90 -8.82 4.83
CA ALA A 325 7.45 -8.78 4.86
C ALA A 325 6.97 -8.12 3.55
N THR A 326 6.42 -8.90 2.66
CA THR A 326 5.68 -8.40 1.52
C THR A 326 4.31 -7.96 2.03
N VAL A 327 4.25 -6.75 2.55
CA VAL A 327 2.96 -6.12 2.85
C VAL A 327 2.38 -5.68 1.50
N PRO A 328 1.10 -5.96 1.21
CA PRO A 328 0.48 -5.47 -0.02
C PRO A 328 0.70 -3.97 -0.13
N HIS A 329 0.99 -3.55 -1.34
CA HIS A 329 1.24 -2.15 -1.64
C HIS A 329 0.16 -1.27 -1.02
N ASN A 330 0.49 -0.58 0.06
CA ASN A 330 -0.33 0.51 0.59
C ASN A 330 -0.15 1.73 -0.33
N ILE A 331 -0.53 1.53 -1.61
CA ILE A 331 -0.55 2.56 -2.65
C ILE A 331 -1.27 3.81 -2.13
N SER A 332 -2.27 3.63 -1.24
CA SER A 332 -3.03 4.73 -0.67
C SER A 332 -2.18 5.72 0.13
N ILE A 333 -1.18 5.30 0.91
CA ILE A 333 -0.35 6.23 1.69
C ILE A 333 0.60 6.99 0.78
N LYS A 334 1.25 6.29 -0.14
CA LYS A 334 2.17 6.90 -1.12
C LYS A 334 1.47 7.95 -1.97
N SER A 335 0.24 7.69 -2.42
CA SER A 335 -0.54 8.59 -3.28
C SER A 335 -1.34 9.64 -2.52
N SER A 336 -1.86 9.33 -1.32
CA SER A 336 -2.70 10.25 -0.55
C SER A 336 -1.92 11.13 0.42
N CYS A 337 -0.75 10.68 0.89
CA CYS A 337 0.07 11.36 1.89
C CYS A 337 1.54 11.44 1.44
N PHE A 338 1.78 11.89 0.20
CA PHE A 338 3.10 11.90 -0.43
C PHE A 338 4.19 12.59 0.41
N TYR A 339 3.87 13.68 1.10
CA TYR A 339 4.81 14.38 1.98
C TYR A 339 5.28 13.49 3.13
N VAL A 340 4.34 12.86 3.84
CA VAL A 340 4.64 11.93 4.94
C VAL A 340 5.46 10.74 4.43
N TYR A 341 5.12 10.26 3.23
CA TYR A 341 5.85 9.17 2.60
C TYR A 341 7.29 9.57 2.25
N ASP A 342 7.51 10.79 1.74
CA ASP A 342 8.85 11.29 1.42
C ASP A 342 9.72 11.46 2.69
N VAL A 343 9.14 11.97 3.77
CA VAL A 343 9.79 12.01 5.10
C VAL A 343 10.20 10.60 5.53
N ALA A 344 9.34 9.59 5.32
CA ALA A 344 9.65 8.21 5.64
C ALA A 344 10.78 7.63 4.78
N VAL A 345 10.83 7.94 3.48
CA VAL A 345 11.93 7.56 2.58
C VAL A 345 13.26 8.11 3.08
N TYR A 346 13.32 9.40 3.42
CA TYR A 346 14.53 10.02 3.96
C TYR A 346 14.96 9.39 5.30
N LEU A 347 14.00 9.10 6.18
CA LEU A 347 14.28 8.42 7.45
C LEU A 347 14.83 7.01 7.18
N CYS A 348 14.25 6.25 6.26
CA CYS A 348 14.74 4.94 5.85
C CYS A 348 16.15 5.00 5.27
N GLN A 349 16.49 6.06 4.52
CA GLN A 349 17.86 6.29 4.06
C GLN A 349 18.85 6.39 5.22
N LYS A 350 18.50 7.12 6.29
CA LYS A 350 19.34 7.21 7.49
C LYS A 350 19.45 5.89 8.24
N LEU A 351 18.33 5.14 8.35
CA LEU A 351 18.34 3.79 8.93
C LEU A 351 19.23 2.83 8.12
N ASN A 352 19.13 2.87 6.79
CA ASN A 352 19.96 2.04 5.89
C ASN A 352 21.45 2.30 6.14
N GLN A 353 21.86 3.58 6.23
CA GLN A 353 23.24 3.97 6.48
C GLN A 353 23.71 3.56 7.89
N LYS A 354 22.89 3.79 8.92
CA LYS A 354 23.28 3.53 10.32
C LYS A 354 23.39 2.03 10.62
N TYR A 355 22.41 1.23 10.13
CA TYR A 355 22.29 -0.19 10.49
C TYR A 355 22.77 -1.16 9.41
N ASN A 356 23.24 -0.63 8.27
CA ASN A 356 23.68 -1.40 7.09
C ASN A 356 22.59 -2.40 6.64
N ILE A 357 21.39 -1.88 6.37
CA ILE A 357 20.21 -2.61 5.89
C ILE A 357 19.70 -1.94 4.60
N GLN A 358 18.76 -2.57 3.93
CA GLN A 358 17.97 -1.96 2.84
C GLN A 358 16.50 -2.14 3.16
N VAL A 359 15.85 -1.05 3.55
CA VAL A 359 14.40 -1.03 3.84
C VAL A 359 13.64 -1.08 2.51
N PRO A 360 12.81 -2.11 2.27
CA PRO A 360 12.04 -2.20 1.04
C PRO A 360 10.86 -1.23 1.05
N ASP A 361 10.34 -0.90 -0.15
CA ASP A 361 9.27 0.09 -0.37
C ASP A 361 8.01 -0.18 0.49
N ASN A 362 7.66 -1.44 0.68
CA ASN A 362 6.51 -1.85 1.50
C ASN A 362 6.66 -1.48 2.98
N GLU A 363 7.86 -1.61 3.54
CA GLU A 363 8.15 -1.25 4.93
C GLU A 363 8.22 0.28 5.10
N ILE A 364 8.59 1.02 4.05
CA ILE A 364 8.56 2.49 4.06
C ILE A 364 7.13 2.99 4.32
N SER A 365 6.12 2.35 3.76
CA SER A 365 4.70 2.68 3.99
C SER A 365 4.32 2.54 5.46
N LEU A 366 4.82 1.52 6.17
CA LEU A 366 4.58 1.33 7.60
C LEU A 366 5.27 2.40 8.45
N ILE A 367 6.51 2.72 8.10
CA ILE A 367 7.25 3.81 8.73
C ILE A 367 6.52 5.14 8.50
N ALA A 368 5.97 5.38 7.30
CA ALA A 368 5.17 6.55 7.00
C ALA A 368 3.92 6.69 7.89
N ILE A 369 3.27 5.58 8.24
CA ILE A 369 2.14 5.60 9.20
C ILE A 369 2.60 6.15 10.56
N HIS A 370 3.71 5.65 11.10
CA HIS A 370 4.24 6.12 12.38
C HIS A 370 4.58 7.61 12.35
N ILE A 371 5.21 8.06 11.27
CA ILE A 371 5.55 9.47 11.06
C ILE A 371 4.28 10.32 10.91
N GLY A 372 3.29 9.84 10.17
CA GLY A 372 2.01 10.51 9.98
C GLY A 372 1.31 10.81 11.30
N PHE A 373 1.25 9.84 12.21
CA PHE A 373 0.71 10.05 13.56
C PHE A 373 1.48 11.08 14.36
N ALA A 374 2.82 11.09 14.29
CA ALA A 374 3.63 12.07 14.97
C ALA A 374 3.40 13.49 14.44
N ILE A 375 3.34 13.64 13.12
CA ILE A 375 3.07 14.90 12.43
C ILE A 375 1.66 15.40 12.76
N GLU A 376 0.65 14.56 12.66
CA GLU A 376 -0.74 14.93 12.95
C GLU A 376 -0.92 15.38 14.41
N SER A 377 -0.28 14.69 15.35
CA SER A 377 -0.27 15.09 16.75
C SER A 377 0.33 16.48 16.95
N ALA A 378 1.35 16.84 16.18
CA ALA A 378 1.99 18.16 16.23
C ALA A 378 1.14 19.24 15.55
N PHE A 379 0.46 18.90 14.44
CA PHE A 379 -0.45 19.82 13.74
C PHE A 379 -1.72 20.08 14.53
N SER A 380 -2.29 19.08 15.21
CA SER A 380 -3.42 19.26 16.12
C SER A 380 -3.14 20.27 17.24
N ALA A 381 -1.85 20.47 17.58
CA ALA A 381 -1.41 21.47 18.54
C ALA A 381 -1.25 22.89 17.93
N ARG A 382 -1.27 23.06 16.59
CA ARG A 382 -0.84 24.30 15.92
C ARG A 382 -1.91 25.17 15.32
N GLY A 383 -3.06 24.69 14.98
CA GLY A 383 -4.04 25.48 14.24
C GLY A 383 -5.40 25.50 14.91
N ARG A 384 -5.56 26.31 15.97
CA ARG A 384 -6.92 26.59 16.45
C ARG A 384 -7.53 27.67 15.58
N VAL A 385 -8.75 27.39 15.10
CA VAL A 385 -9.58 28.38 14.41
C VAL A 385 -10.03 29.44 15.40
N ASN A 386 -9.70 30.71 15.18
CA ASN A 386 -10.24 31.82 15.95
C ASN A 386 -11.70 31.99 15.61
N LEU A 387 -12.55 31.38 16.45
CA LEU A 387 -14.00 31.34 16.28
C LEU A 387 -14.64 32.46 17.09
N TYR A 388 -15.27 33.38 16.40
CA TYR A 388 -16.06 34.44 17.02
C TYR A 388 -17.53 34.03 17.09
N LEU A 389 -18.11 34.10 18.31
CA LEU A 389 -19.49 33.68 18.56
C LEU A 389 -20.38 34.89 18.91
N TYR A 390 -21.46 35.04 18.16
CA TYR A 390 -22.52 36.04 18.42
C TYR A 390 -23.89 35.38 18.51
N THR A 391 -24.54 35.49 19.69
CA THR A 391 -25.82 34.84 19.99
C THR A 391 -26.96 35.84 20.22
N GLY A 392 -26.72 37.12 19.91
CA GLY A 392 -27.73 38.17 20.12
C GLY A 392 -27.90 38.56 21.59
N GLN A 393 -26.93 38.35 22.44
CA GLN A 393 -26.92 38.71 23.87
C GLN A 393 -28.00 38.00 24.72
N TYR A 394 -28.42 36.80 24.35
CA TYR A 394 -29.34 36.00 25.15
C TYR A 394 -28.53 34.99 26.03
N PRO A 395 -28.43 35.25 27.36
CA PRO A 395 -27.48 34.52 28.21
C PRO A 395 -27.63 32.99 28.18
N LEU A 396 -28.86 32.49 28.14
CA LEU A 396 -29.13 31.06 28.13
C LEU A 396 -28.65 30.41 26.83
N ILE A 397 -28.94 31.05 25.68
CA ILE A 397 -28.52 30.58 24.36
C ILE A 397 -26.99 30.65 24.24
N ASP A 398 -26.40 31.74 24.72
CA ASP A 398 -24.96 31.95 24.71
C ASP A 398 -24.23 30.86 25.48
N THR A 399 -24.68 30.54 26.69
CA THR A 399 -24.06 29.48 27.50
C THR A 399 -24.22 28.11 26.83
N TYR A 400 -25.45 27.77 26.41
CA TYR A 400 -25.76 26.50 25.80
C TYR A 400 -24.93 26.24 24.52
N ILE A 401 -24.92 27.19 23.58
CA ILE A 401 -24.19 27.06 22.31
C ILE A 401 -22.69 26.99 22.57
N THR A 402 -22.15 27.81 23.49
CA THR A 402 -20.73 27.77 23.83
C THR A 402 -20.30 26.42 24.37
N GLU A 403 -21.06 25.86 25.33
CA GLU A 403 -20.75 24.55 25.92
C GLU A 403 -20.82 23.43 24.91
N GLU A 404 -21.81 23.43 24.02
CA GLU A 404 -21.94 22.44 22.96
C GLU A 404 -20.82 22.53 21.92
N ILE A 405 -20.42 23.73 21.52
CA ILE A 405 -19.30 23.92 20.59
C ILE A 405 -17.99 23.50 21.25
N ILE A 406 -17.72 23.88 22.49
CA ILE A 406 -16.53 23.45 23.23
C ILE A 406 -16.51 21.93 23.36
N ARG A 407 -17.63 21.31 23.74
CA ARG A 407 -17.71 19.84 23.91
C ARG A 407 -17.34 19.08 22.65
N ASN A 408 -17.69 19.59 21.47
CA ASN A 408 -17.49 18.90 20.20
C ASN A 408 -16.21 19.30 19.47
N PHE A 409 -15.62 20.48 19.75
CA PHE A 409 -14.56 21.07 18.93
C PHE A 409 -13.44 21.73 19.72
N SER A 410 -13.31 21.50 21.04
CA SER A 410 -12.34 22.17 21.93
C SER A 410 -10.90 22.19 21.42
N ASP A 411 -10.49 21.11 20.76
CA ASP A 411 -9.11 20.92 20.30
C ASP A 411 -8.80 21.69 19.00
N MET A 412 -9.87 22.07 18.25
CA MET A 412 -9.74 22.71 16.95
C MET A 412 -9.97 24.21 16.96
N ILE A 413 -10.49 24.78 18.06
CA ILE A 413 -10.96 26.17 18.09
C ILE A 413 -10.47 26.93 19.30
N GLU A 414 -10.38 28.26 19.13
CA GLU A 414 -10.31 29.24 20.19
C GLU A 414 -11.54 30.14 20.12
N ILE A 415 -12.40 30.13 21.16
CA ILE A 415 -13.69 30.84 21.13
C ILE A 415 -13.58 32.24 21.72
N HIS A 416 -14.00 33.22 20.94
CA HIS A 416 -14.12 34.62 21.32
C HIS A 416 -15.58 35.04 21.28
N LYS A 417 -16.16 35.36 22.44
CA LYS A 417 -17.56 35.87 22.52
C LYS A 417 -17.60 37.34 22.23
N ILE A 418 -18.51 37.73 21.35
CA ILE A 418 -18.74 39.15 21.03
C ILE A 418 -20.16 39.60 21.40
N LYS A 419 -20.25 40.82 21.95
CA LYS A 419 -21.52 41.43 22.34
C LYS A 419 -22.15 42.25 21.23
N ASN A 420 -21.39 42.67 20.24
CA ASN A 420 -21.88 43.51 19.15
C ASN A 420 -21.14 43.15 17.86
N LEU A 421 -21.88 42.93 16.76
CA LEU A 421 -21.32 42.66 15.44
C LEU A 421 -20.48 43.84 14.89
N ASN A 422 -20.75 45.07 15.31
CA ASN A 422 -19.94 46.21 14.90
C ASN A 422 -18.50 46.18 15.46
N SER A 423 -18.27 45.43 16.53
CA SER A 423 -16.91 45.27 17.08
C SER A 423 -16.00 44.41 16.21
N LEU A 424 -16.54 43.66 15.25
CA LEU A 424 -15.77 42.84 14.32
C LEU A 424 -14.88 43.68 13.40
N SER A 425 -15.29 44.92 13.08
CA SER A 425 -14.47 45.84 12.27
C SER A 425 -13.08 46.13 12.88
N ASN A 426 -12.94 45.99 14.19
CA ASN A 426 -11.69 46.22 14.92
C ASN A 426 -10.79 44.98 15.00
N HIS A 427 -11.27 43.79 14.59
CA HIS A 427 -10.60 42.49 14.70
C HIS A 427 -10.45 41.75 13.38
N THR A 428 -10.64 42.42 12.25
CA THR A 428 -10.72 41.80 10.90
C THR A 428 -9.51 40.93 10.50
N SER A 429 -8.35 41.16 11.10
CA SER A 429 -7.13 40.37 10.80
C SER A 429 -7.05 39.01 11.51
N ASN A 430 -7.84 38.77 12.55
CA ASN A 430 -7.74 37.58 13.42
C ASN A 430 -9.00 36.72 13.44
N ILE A 431 -9.99 36.99 12.59
CA ILE A 431 -11.23 36.20 12.54
C ILE A 431 -11.12 35.15 11.44
N ASP A 432 -11.13 33.89 11.84
CA ASP A 432 -11.18 32.77 10.87
C ASP A 432 -12.61 32.35 10.58
N LEU A 433 -13.47 32.32 11.62
CA LEU A 433 -14.86 31.90 11.52
C LEU A 433 -15.74 32.71 12.46
N LEU A 434 -16.84 33.23 11.91
CA LEU A 434 -17.94 33.83 12.70
C LEU A 434 -19.11 32.84 12.78
N ILE A 435 -19.53 32.47 13.98
CA ILE A 435 -20.77 31.74 14.21
C ILE A 435 -21.81 32.71 14.81
N THR A 436 -23.02 32.71 14.25
CA THR A 436 -24.09 33.58 14.69
C THR A 436 -25.45 32.89 14.64
N THR A 437 -26.32 33.23 15.60
CA THR A 437 -27.75 32.84 15.58
C THR A 437 -28.63 33.82 14.81
N GLN A 438 -28.09 34.95 14.39
CA GLN A 438 -28.79 35.98 13.65
C GLN A 438 -28.29 36.12 12.22
N PRO A 439 -29.14 36.56 11.25
CA PRO A 439 -28.67 36.84 9.89
C PRO A 439 -27.56 37.89 9.87
N TYR A 440 -26.51 37.65 9.14
CA TYR A 440 -25.36 38.54 8.96
C TYR A 440 -25.18 38.87 7.48
N PHE A 441 -25.23 40.12 7.12
CA PHE A 441 -25.27 40.59 5.73
C PHE A 441 -24.09 41.49 5.34
N GLN A 442 -23.00 41.53 6.11
CA GLN A 442 -21.84 42.35 5.76
C GLN A 442 -20.84 41.60 4.88
N ASN A 443 -20.14 42.34 4.02
CA ASN A 443 -19.21 41.90 3.01
C ASN A 443 -18.22 40.79 3.45
N ASN A 444 -18.04 39.83 2.57
CA ASN A 444 -17.25 38.59 2.59
C ASN A 444 -15.75 38.71 3.02
N ILE A 445 -15.47 39.33 4.15
CA ILE A 445 -14.08 39.45 4.64
C ILE A 445 -13.64 38.20 5.42
N TYR A 446 -14.58 37.48 6.03
CA TYR A 446 -14.33 36.26 6.78
C TYR A 446 -15.46 35.25 6.57
N GLN A 447 -15.15 33.97 6.86
CA GLN A 447 -16.15 32.92 6.75
C GLN A 447 -17.17 33.04 7.88
N TYR A 448 -18.46 32.88 7.57
CA TYR A 448 -19.50 32.85 8.61
C TYR A 448 -20.42 31.64 8.49
N CYS A 449 -20.94 31.20 9.62
CA CYS A 449 -21.89 30.12 9.74
C CYS A 449 -23.07 30.55 10.59
N GLN A 450 -24.26 30.54 9.99
CA GLN A 450 -25.49 30.81 10.73
C GLN A 450 -26.08 29.51 11.26
N ILE A 451 -26.38 29.50 12.55
CA ILE A 451 -26.97 28.37 13.27
C ILE A 451 -28.30 28.75 13.94
N SER A 452 -29.10 27.73 14.25
CA SER A 452 -30.28 27.93 15.06
C SER A 452 -29.95 28.06 16.55
N PRO A 453 -30.77 28.75 17.36
CA PRO A 453 -30.54 28.87 18.80
C PRO A 453 -30.51 27.54 19.56
N LEU A 454 -31.09 26.48 19.01
CA LEU A 454 -31.14 25.14 19.63
C LEU A 454 -30.04 24.21 19.13
N LEU A 455 -29.16 24.69 18.26
CA LEU A 455 -28.01 23.93 17.70
C LEU A 455 -28.40 22.51 17.28
N THR A 456 -29.17 22.39 16.20
CA THR A 456 -29.61 21.10 15.65
C THR A 456 -28.44 20.27 15.13
N ASP A 457 -28.64 18.97 14.90
CA ASP A 457 -27.59 18.11 14.30
C ASP A 457 -27.15 18.60 12.92
N SER A 458 -28.08 19.19 12.15
CA SER A 458 -27.77 19.89 10.89
C SER A 458 -26.84 21.07 11.12
N ASP A 459 -27.04 21.85 12.19
CA ASP A 459 -26.20 22.99 12.53
C ASP A 459 -24.81 22.52 13.01
N LYS A 460 -24.74 21.43 13.79
CA LYS A 460 -23.44 20.80 14.18
C LYS A 460 -22.62 20.39 12.95
N ASN A 461 -23.26 19.79 11.94
CA ASN A 461 -22.61 19.45 10.69
C ASN A 461 -22.13 20.69 9.91
N LYS A 462 -22.91 21.78 9.87
CA LYS A 462 -22.50 23.05 9.26
C LYS A 462 -21.29 23.64 9.99
N VAL A 463 -21.31 23.65 11.32
CA VAL A 463 -20.19 24.14 12.16
C VAL A 463 -18.93 23.33 11.86
N ASN A 464 -19.03 22.00 11.87
CA ASN A 464 -17.89 21.12 11.54
C ASN A 464 -17.31 21.43 10.16
N HIS A 465 -18.16 21.49 9.14
CA HIS A 465 -17.73 21.85 7.79
C HIS A 465 -17.07 23.24 7.72
N SER A 466 -17.63 24.21 8.46
CA SER A 466 -17.08 25.57 8.49
C SER A 466 -15.74 25.65 9.20
N ILE A 467 -15.52 24.88 10.27
CA ILE A 467 -14.24 24.76 10.96
C ILE A 467 -13.19 24.12 10.03
N SER A 468 -13.53 23.01 9.38
CA SER A 468 -12.63 22.35 8.42
C SER A 468 -12.21 23.30 7.29
N LYS A 469 -13.17 24.05 6.74
CA LYS A 469 -12.88 25.03 5.68
C LYS A 469 -12.04 26.22 6.18
N ALA A 470 -12.21 26.65 7.43
CA ALA A 470 -11.38 27.70 8.02
C ALA A 470 -9.93 27.23 8.19
N LEU A 471 -9.72 25.99 8.64
CA LEU A 471 -8.39 25.35 8.72
C LEU A 471 -7.72 25.24 7.34
N GLU A 472 -8.45 24.79 6.32
CA GLU A 472 -7.94 24.76 4.94
C GLU A 472 -7.53 26.15 4.44
N ASN A 473 -8.30 27.19 4.77
CA ASN A 473 -7.99 28.56 4.37
C ASN A 473 -6.75 29.10 5.08
N GLN A 474 -6.53 28.76 6.35
CA GLN A 474 -5.29 29.08 7.07
C GLN A 474 -4.09 28.42 6.39
N GLN A 475 -4.16 27.11 6.12
CA GLN A 475 -3.12 26.36 5.40
C GLN A 475 -2.82 26.94 4.01
N LYS A 476 -3.86 27.31 3.25
CA LYS A 476 -3.69 27.95 1.94
C LYS A 476 -3.00 29.32 2.03
N LYS A 477 -3.32 30.11 3.06
CA LYS A 477 -2.64 31.41 3.27
C LYS A 477 -1.15 31.21 3.58
N GLU A 478 -0.80 30.28 4.48
CA GLU A 478 0.58 29.93 4.78
C GLU A 478 1.31 29.40 3.54
N PHE A 479 0.70 28.46 2.82
CA PHE A 479 1.23 27.92 1.58
C PHE A 479 1.50 29.01 0.53
N ASN A 480 0.55 29.92 0.29
CA ASN A 480 0.71 31.03 -0.65
C ASN A 480 1.82 32.02 -0.27
N THR A 481 2.16 32.10 1.02
CA THR A 481 3.25 32.95 1.49
C THR A 481 4.61 32.33 1.17
N ILE A 482 4.74 31.01 1.35
CA ILE A 482 6.02 30.30 1.19
C ILE A 482 6.24 29.75 -0.24
N ILE A 483 5.17 29.56 -1.03
CA ILE A 483 5.27 28.93 -2.37
C ILE A 483 6.26 29.67 -3.28
N ARG A 484 6.32 31.00 -3.18
CA ARG A 484 7.21 31.83 -3.99
C ARG A 484 8.69 31.67 -3.62
N GLU A 485 8.98 31.13 -2.45
CA GLU A 485 10.35 30.83 -2.02
C GLU A 485 10.83 29.48 -2.58
N TYR A 486 9.89 28.59 -2.94
CA TYR A 486 10.19 27.22 -3.40
C TYR A 486 9.99 27.00 -4.90
N PHE A 487 9.33 27.92 -5.60
CA PHE A 487 9.07 27.81 -7.03
C PHE A 487 9.70 28.97 -7.78
N ASP A 488 10.51 28.61 -8.78
CA ASP A 488 11.13 29.55 -9.71
C ASP A 488 10.55 29.35 -11.12
N GLU A 489 10.13 30.42 -11.77
CA GLU A 489 9.58 30.38 -13.14
C GLU A 489 10.61 29.85 -14.15
N GLU A 490 11.90 30.10 -13.92
CA GLU A 490 12.99 29.64 -14.80
C GLU A 490 13.24 28.12 -14.68
N LEU A 491 12.75 27.48 -13.63
CA LEU A 491 12.80 26.04 -13.40
C LEU A 491 11.50 25.33 -13.75
N PHE A 492 10.54 26.03 -14.33
CA PHE A 492 9.28 25.45 -14.78
C PHE A 492 9.33 25.12 -16.27
N PHE A 493 9.32 23.83 -16.61
CA PHE A 493 9.44 23.36 -17.99
C PHE A 493 8.13 22.70 -18.42
N ILE A 494 7.57 23.16 -19.55
CA ILE A 494 6.43 22.56 -20.23
C ILE A 494 6.97 21.94 -21.53
N ASP A 495 6.51 20.71 -21.84
CA ASP A 495 6.85 20.01 -23.06
C ASP A 495 8.35 19.69 -23.20
N THR A 496 8.78 18.68 -22.47
CA THR A 496 10.13 18.15 -22.65
C THR A 496 10.11 17.09 -23.74
N THR A 497 11.03 17.17 -24.69
CA THR A 497 11.25 16.14 -25.74
C THR A 497 11.94 14.87 -25.16
N LYS A 498 11.84 14.63 -23.87
CA LYS A 498 12.48 13.52 -23.20
C LYS A 498 11.52 12.35 -23.11
N ASP A 499 11.95 11.20 -23.59
CA ASP A 499 11.12 10.00 -23.72
C ASP A 499 11.23 9.04 -22.53
N ASN A 500 12.18 9.26 -21.62
CA ASN A 500 12.37 8.41 -20.46
C ASN A 500 12.68 9.21 -19.18
N ARG A 501 12.47 8.57 -18.05
CA ARG A 501 12.63 9.15 -16.71
C ARG A 501 14.07 9.61 -16.45
N GLU A 502 15.05 8.82 -16.83
CA GLU A 502 16.46 9.13 -16.56
C GLU A 502 16.88 10.42 -17.27
N ASP A 503 16.50 10.59 -18.54
CA ASP A 503 16.78 11.79 -19.30
C ASP A 503 16.09 13.03 -18.72
N VAL A 504 14.87 12.88 -18.17
CA VAL A 504 14.16 13.97 -17.47
C VAL A 504 14.92 14.38 -16.21
N LEU A 505 15.31 13.42 -15.38
CA LEU A 505 16.07 13.70 -14.15
C LEU A 505 17.42 14.36 -14.46
N HIS A 506 18.16 13.84 -15.44
CA HIS A 506 19.40 14.47 -15.91
C HIS A 506 19.17 15.91 -16.38
N PHE A 507 18.14 16.13 -17.18
CA PHE A 507 17.81 17.46 -17.68
C PHE A 507 17.50 18.44 -16.54
N LEU A 508 16.64 18.06 -15.59
CA LEU A 508 16.25 18.92 -14.48
C LEU A 508 17.43 19.21 -13.54
N CYS A 509 18.20 18.18 -13.16
CA CYS A 509 19.37 18.37 -12.30
C CYS A 509 20.42 19.26 -12.95
N ASN A 510 20.69 19.07 -14.24
CA ASN A 510 21.63 19.93 -14.98
C ASN A 510 21.17 21.40 -15.03
N LYS A 511 19.85 21.62 -15.17
CA LYS A 511 19.30 22.99 -15.14
C LYS A 511 19.46 23.65 -13.77
N MET A 512 19.29 22.92 -12.69
CA MET A 512 19.51 23.42 -11.34
C MET A 512 21.00 23.67 -11.05
N GLU A 513 21.89 22.84 -11.60
CA GLU A 513 23.35 23.03 -11.50
C GLU A 513 23.82 24.24 -12.30
N GLU A 514 23.32 24.46 -13.55
CA GLU A 514 23.57 25.63 -14.37
C GLU A 514 23.23 26.93 -13.62
N GLN A 515 22.17 26.94 -12.83
CA GLN A 515 21.73 28.06 -12.00
C GLN A 515 22.44 28.13 -10.64
N GLN A 516 23.37 27.22 -10.34
CA GLN A 516 24.11 27.14 -9.07
C GLN A 516 23.21 26.95 -7.83
N ILE A 517 22.03 26.36 -8.02
CA ILE A 517 21.11 26.01 -6.91
C ILE A 517 21.59 24.76 -6.19
N VAL A 518 22.18 23.83 -6.94
CA VAL A 518 22.71 22.55 -6.47
C VAL A 518 24.13 22.35 -6.97
N ASP A 519 24.88 21.48 -6.33
CA ASP A 519 26.21 21.05 -6.77
C ASP A 519 26.13 19.76 -7.62
N ASN A 520 27.26 19.38 -8.23
CA ASN A 520 27.38 18.21 -9.10
C ASN A 520 27.13 16.86 -8.40
N SER A 521 27.06 16.80 -7.08
CA SER A 521 26.71 15.58 -6.33
C SER A 521 25.19 15.39 -6.23
N PHE A 522 24.40 16.41 -6.56
CA PHE A 522 22.94 16.38 -6.44
C PHE A 522 22.30 15.30 -7.32
N LEU A 523 22.79 15.15 -8.55
CA LEU A 523 22.28 14.15 -9.49
C LEU A 523 22.40 12.73 -8.91
N GLU A 524 23.55 12.38 -8.33
CA GLU A 524 23.73 11.07 -7.67
C GLU A 524 22.77 10.87 -6.49
N SER A 525 22.56 11.93 -5.71
CA SER A 525 21.61 11.92 -4.59
C SER A 525 20.17 11.69 -5.05
N VAL A 526 19.76 12.29 -6.17
CA VAL A 526 18.43 12.10 -6.77
C VAL A 526 18.26 10.66 -7.25
N PHE A 527 19.23 10.11 -7.98
CA PHE A 527 19.16 8.71 -8.41
C PHE A 527 19.16 7.74 -7.23
N TYR A 528 19.97 8.01 -6.23
CA TYR A 528 19.94 7.19 -4.99
C TYR A 528 18.56 7.27 -4.30
N ARG A 529 17.98 8.47 -4.16
CA ARG A 529 16.63 8.68 -3.61
C ARG A 529 15.59 7.88 -4.40
N GLU A 530 15.63 7.94 -5.72
CA GLU A 530 14.72 7.24 -6.61
C GLU A 530 14.88 5.71 -6.58
N SER A 531 16.07 5.21 -6.27
CA SER A 531 16.33 3.77 -6.11
C SER A 531 15.72 3.20 -4.83
N LEU A 532 15.51 4.02 -3.80
CA LEU A 532 14.87 3.60 -2.55
C LEU A 532 13.37 3.40 -2.72
N SER A 533 12.72 4.33 -3.38
CA SER A 533 11.30 4.26 -3.74
C SER A 533 11.00 5.28 -4.85
N PRO A 534 10.54 4.86 -6.03
CA PRO A 534 10.22 5.78 -7.10
C PRO A 534 9.18 6.83 -6.69
N THR A 535 9.37 8.08 -7.11
CA THR A 535 8.40 9.16 -6.86
C THR A 535 7.16 9.07 -7.73
N CYS A 536 7.20 8.32 -8.83
CA CYS A 536 6.05 8.15 -9.70
C CYS A 536 4.98 7.26 -9.04
N PHE A 537 3.72 7.65 -9.20
CA PHE A 537 2.55 6.93 -8.74
C PHE A 537 1.85 6.28 -9.95
N MET A 538 1.58 4.97 -9.88
CA MET A 538 0.69 4.24 -10.82
C MET A 538 1.08 4.29 -12.30
N ASN A 539 2.31 4.03 -12.70
CA ASN A 539 2.70 3.97 -14.12
C ASN A 539 2.18 5.12 -15.01
N SER A 540 1.79 6.22 -14.40
CA SER A 540 1.30 7.39 -15.11
C SER A 540 2.37 8.47 -15.11
N PHE A 541 3.04 8.55 -16.23
CA PHE A 541 3.58 9.78 -16.75
C PHE A 541 2.62 10.32 -17.80
#